data_b92f949563ad89afe297341bbce2e737
#
_entry.id   b92f949563ad89afe297341bbce2e737
#
_cell.length_a   1.000
_cell.length_b   1.000
_cell.length_c   1.000
_cell.angle_alpha   90.00
_cell.angle_beta   90.00
_cell.angle_gamma   90.00
#
_symmetry.space_group_name_H-M   'P 1'
#
loop_
_entity.id
_entity.type
_entity.pdbx_description
1 polymer ?
#
loop_
_entity_poly.entity_id
_entity_poly.type
_entity_poly.pdbx_seq_one_letter_code
_entity_poly.pdbx_strand_id
1 'polypeptide(L)'
;MKWTSEAEAAVKKVPFFVRKKVRSRIENEAAKAGKKVVSLADVKATQARFLSNMSSEIKGYQLDTCFGASGCPNRANSGDKLLERIERLLKEEDLLAFLKQQVKGELKFHHEFRITMADCPNACSQPQIKDIGIIGASLPVLTDETCTLCEACVDECRENAISLQKEKSRPDINYDLCLACGKCIEVCPT
;
A
#
# COMPACT_ATOMS: atom_id res chain seq x y z
N MET A 1 0.79 -21.53 -30.85
CA MET A 1 0.65 -22.95 -30.52
C MET A 1 -0.83 -23.35 -30.71
N LYS A 2 -1.14 -24.63 -31.06
CA LYS A 2 -2.53 -25.09 -31.13
C LYS A 2 -3.05 -25.43 -29.74
N TRP A 3 -4.34 -25.23 -29.50
CA TRP A 3 -5.00 -25.47 -28.20
C TRP A 3 -6.12 -26.48 -28.38
N THR A 4 -6.36 -27.33 -27.40
CA THR A 4 -7.58 -28.15 -27.37
C THR A 4 -8.76 -27.28 -26.97
N SER A 5 -9.98 -27.66 -27.40
CA SER A 5 -11.22 -26.94 -27.06
C SER A 5 -11.44 -26.79 -25.56
N GLU A 6 -11.09 -27.82 -24.79
CA GLU A 6 -11.18 -27.84 -23.33
C GLU A 6 -10.18 -26.88 -22.67
N ALA A 7 -8.94 -26.81 -23.18
CA ALA A 7 -7.94 -25.87 -22.71
C ALA A 7 -8.34 -24.42 -22.98
N GLU A 8 -8.90 -24.14 -24.16
CA GLU A 8 -9.44 -22.82 -24.49
C GLU A 8 -10.61 -22.42 -23.58
N ALA A 9 -11.54 -23.35 -23.32
CA ALA A 9 -12.67 -23.12 -22.42
C ALA A 9 -12.19 -22.83 -20.99
N ALA A 10 -11.15 -23.52 -20.51
CA ALA A 10 -10.57 -23.28 -19.20
C ALA A 10 -9.95 -21.85 -19.09
N VAL A 11 -9.20 -21.43 -20.11
CA VAL A 11 -8.58 -20.10 -20.12
C VAL A 11 -9.59 -18.97 -20.32
N LYS A 12 -10.73 -19.22 -20.96
CA LYS A 12 -11.83 -18.23 -21.07
C LYS A 12 -12.41 -17.84 -19.72
N LYS A 13 -12.31 -18.68 -18.69
CA LYS A 13 -12.74 -18.37 -17.31
C LYS A 13 -11.82 -17.38 -16.61
N VAL A 14 -10.61 -17.18 -17.10
CA VAL A 14 -9.65 -16.20 -16.58
C VAL A 14 -10.10 -14.78 -16.98
N PRO A 15 -10.01 -13.77 -16.07
CA PRO A 15 -10.36 -12.39 -16.38
C PRO A 15 -9.65 -11.90 -17.65
N PHE A 16 -10.35 -11.15 -18.49
CA PHE A 16 -9.90 -10.79 -19.83
C PHE A 16 -8.57 -10.02 -19.85
N PHE A 17 -8.34 -9.14 -18.87
CA PHE A 17 -7.14 -8.29 -18.78
C PHE A 17 -5.85 -9.06 -18.48
N VAL A 18 -5.91 -10.23 -17.84
CA VAL A 18 -4.73 -11.09 -17.59
C VAL A 18 -4.65 -12.30 -18.51
N ARG A 19 -5.71 -12.59 -19.27
CA ARG A 19 -5.85 -13.79 -20.12
C ARG A 19 -4.69 -13.93 -21.11
N LYS A 20 -4.27 -12.84 -21.76
CA LYS A 20 -3.14 -12.84 -22.71
C LYS A 20 -1.84 -13.29 -22.03
N LYS A 21 -1.57 -12.79 -20.83
CA LYS A 21 -0.38 -13.13 -20.04
C LYS A 21 -0.39 -14.59 -19.60
N VAL A 22 -1.57 -15.10 -19.18
CA VAL A 22 -1.76 -16.51 -18.80
C VAL A 22 -1.54 -17.42 -20.00
N ARG A 23 -2.13 -17.12 -21.18
CA ARG A 23 -1.92 -17.89 -22.41
C ARG A 23 -0.43 -17.99 -22.78
N SER A 24 0.26 -16.84 -22.81
CA SER A 24 1.68 -16.79 -23.14
C SER A 24 2.53 -17.65 -22.19
N ARG A 25 2.21 -17.62 -20.88
CA ARG A 25 2.92 -18.45 -19.90
C ARG A 25 2.72 -19.95 -20.16
N ILE A 26 1.47 -20.37 -20.37
CA ILE A 26 1.15 -21.79 -20.66
C ILE A 26 1.83 -22.25 -21.94
N GLU A 27 1.79 -21.43 -23.00
CA GLU A 27 2.45 -21.74 -24.27
C GLU A 27 3.97 -21.87 -24.12
N ASN A 28 4.61 -21.00 -23.35
CA ASN A 28 6.04 -21.06 -23.07
C ASN A 28 6.41 -22.32 -22.28
N GLU A 29 5.59 -22.71 -21.30
CA GLU A 29 5.83 -23.94 -20.53
C GLU A 29 5.63 -25.20 -21.39
N ALA A 30 4.58 -25.23 -22.21
CA ALA A 30 4.34 -26.32 -23.14
C ALA A 30 5.46 -26.43 -24.19
N ALA A 31 5.94 -25.29 -24.69
CA ALA A 31 7.08 -25.26 -25.63
C ALA A 31 8.36 -25.80 -25.00
N LYS A 32 8.67 -25.41 -23.75
CA LYS A 32 9.81 -25.95 -22.99
C LYS A 32 9.72 -27.46 -22.79
N ALA A 33 8.50 -28.00 -22.67
CA ALA A 33 8.23 -29.43 -22.58
C ALA A 33 8.15 -30.12 -23.94
N GLY A 34 8.52 -29.46 -25.06
CA GLY A 34 8.53 -30.02 -26.41
C GLY A 34 7.14 -30.26 -27.00
N LYS A 35 6.08 -29.74 -26.42
CA LYS A 35 4.69 -29.97 -26.86
C LYS A 35 4.32 -29.04 -28.02
N LYS A 36 3.58 -29.54 -28.99
CA LYS A 36 3.03 -28.75 -30.12
C LYS A 36 1.58 -28.29 -29.88
N VAL A 37 0.91 -28.91 -28.91
CA VAL A 37 -0.50 -28.66 -28.58
C VAL A 37 -0.63 -28.48 -27.09
N VAL A 38 -1.39 -27.47 -26.67
CA VAL A 38 -1.72 -27.21 -25.27
C VAL A 38 -3.02 -27.95 -24.90
N SER A 39 -2.93 -28.82 -23.91
CA SER A 39 -4.07 -29.57 -23.36
C SER A 39 -4.62 -28.95 -22.07
N LEU A 40 -5.79 -29.42 -21.64
CA LEU A 40 -6.35 -29.04 -20.34
C LEU A 40 -5.41 -29.40 -19.16
N ALA A 41 -4.69 -30.51 -19.29
CA ALA A 41 -3.71 -30.92 -18.28
C ALA A 41 -2.56 -29.91 -18.15
N ASP A 42 -2.10 -29.30 -19.26
CA ASP A 42 -1.07 -28.26 -19.21
C ASP A 42 -1.58 -26.99 -18.52
N VAL A 43 -2.82 -26.59 -18.80
CA VAL A 43 -3.46 -25.45 -18.12
C VAL A 43 -3.52 -25.68 -16.62
N LYS A 44 -4.00 -26.86 -16.19
CA LYS A 44 -4.10 -27.23 -14.76
C LYS A 44 -2.73 -27.34 -14.10
N ALA A 45 -1.73 -27.91 -14.78
CA ALA A 45 -0.37 -28.01 -14.24
C ALA A 45 0.30 -26.64 -14.06
N THR A 46 0.12 -25.72 -15.02
CA THR A 46 0.62 -24.35 -14.90
C THR A 46 -0.11 -23.60 -13.79
N GLN A 47 -1.43 -23.79 -13.66
CA GLN A 47 -2.21 -23.20 -12.57
C GLN A 47 -1.76 -23.71 -11.20
N ALA A 48 -1.58 -25.03 -11.04
CA ALA A 48 -1.13 -25.63 -9.78
C ALA A 48 0.26 -25.11 -9.37
N ARG A 49 1.22 -25.05 -10.32
CA ARG A 49 2.55 -24.47 -10.05
C ARG A 49 2.49 -23.00 -9.67
N PHE A 50 1.63 -22.22 -10.33
CA PHE A 50 1.47 -20.81 -9.99
C PHE A 50 0.89 -20.64 -8.58
N LEU A 51 -0.10 -21.43 -8.22
CA LEU A 51 -0.71 -21.40 -6.88
C LEU A 51 0.27 -21.89 -5.80
N SER A 52 1.02 -22.96 -6.08
CA SER A 52 2.05 -23.48 -5.17
C SER A 52 3.16 -22.44 -4.92
N ASN A 53 3.67 -21.79 -5.98
CA ASN A 53 4.66 -20.73 -5.83
C ASN A 53 4.08 -19.53 -5.04
N MET A 54 2.84 -19.13 -5.32
CA MET A 54 2.16 -18.08 -4.58
C MET A 54 2.01 -18.45 -3.09
N SER A 55 1.62 -19.69 -2.81
CA SER A 55 1.45 -20.19 -1.45
C SER A 55 2.76 -20.19 -0.66
N SER A 56 3.91 -20.41 -1.31
CA SER A 56 5.23 -20.37 -0.65
C SER A 56 5.73 -18.96 -0.32
N GLU A 57 5.17 -17.93 -0.97
CA GLU A 57 5.52 -16.52 -0.71
C GLU A 57 4.68 -15.89 0.40
N ILE A 58 3.63 -16.58 0.87
CA ILE A 58 2.72 -16.07 1.90
C ILE A 58 3.41 -16.13 3.27
N LYS A 59 3.49 -14.99 3.92
CA LYS A 59 4.09 -14.83 5.26
C LYS A 59 3.06 -14.75 6.38
N GLY A 60 1.77 -14.64 6.04
CA GLY A 60 0.68 -14.41 6.98
C GLY A 60 0.32 -12.93 7.14
N TYR A 61 1.21 -12.03 6.77
CA TYR A 61 0.98 -10.60 6.80
C TYR A 61 1.70 -9.87 5.66
N GLN A 62 1.19 -8.69 5.32
CA GLN A 62 1.83 -7.71 4.45
C GLN A 62 1.99 -6.41 5.23
N LEU A 63 3.20 -5.88 5.26
CA LEU A 63 3.51 -4.60 5.88
C LEU A 63 4.07 -3.67 4.81
N ASP A 64 3.31 -2.65 4.46
CA ASP A 64 3.64 -1.71 3.40
C ASP A 64 3.83 -0.30 3.96
N THR A 65 4.59 0.51 3.25
CA THR A 65 4.74 1.95 3.51
C THR A 65 4.70 2.72 2.18
N CYS A 66 4.52 4.04 2.23
CA CYS A 66 4.46 4.85 1.01
C CYS A 66 5.78 4.85 0.23
N PHE A 67 6.82 5.52 0.72
CA PHE A 67 8.13 5.60 0.03
C PHE A 67 9.31 5.16 0.92
N GLY A 68 9.03 4.74 2.14
CA GLY A 68 10.02 4.22 3.09
C GLY A 68 11.15 5.21 3.41
N ALA A 69 12.27 4.64 3.86
CA ALA A 69 13.45 5.39 4.31
C ALA A 69 14.14 6.21 3.20
N SER A 70 13.86 5.92 1.91
CA SER A 70 14.42 6.70 0.77
C SER A 70 13.89 8.13 0.67
N GLY A 71 12.93 8.49 1.52
CA GLY A 71 12.53 9.84 1.79
C GLY A 71 11.63 10.48 0.72
N CYS A 72 10.35 10.63 1.04
CA CYS A 72 9.50 11.57 0.35
C CYS A 72 9.72 12.97 0.94
N PRO A 73 9.95 14.02 0.13
CA PRO A 73 10.12 15.39 0.64
C PRO A 73 8.85 15.95 1.30
N ASN A 74 7.72 15.28 1.15
CA ASN A 74 6.43 15.69 1.69
C ASN A 74 6.01 14.88 2.93
N ARG A 75 6.93 14.20 3.60
CA ARG A 75 6.64 13.46 4.84
C ARG A 75 6.24 14.45 5.94
N ALA A 76 5.11 14.21 6.61
CA ALA A 76 4.74 14.95 7.80
C ALA A 76 5.51 14.44 9.04
N ASN A 77 5.86 13.13 9.05
CA ASN A 77 6.71 12.51 10.07
C ASN A 77 7.41 11.26 9.52
N SER A 78 8.28 10.65 10.33
CA SER A 78 8.93 9.37 10.00
C SER A 78 8.32 8.23 10.80
N GLY A 79 7.73 7.28 10.08
CA GLY A 79 7.16 6.06 10.66
C GLY A 79 8.14 4.89 10.79
N ASP A 80 9.39 5.03 10.38
CA ASP A 80 10.34 3.93 10.23
C ASP A 80 10.49 3.09 11.51
N LYS A 81 10.67 3.74 12.67
CA LYS A 81 10.77 3.03 13.97
C LYS A 81 9.48 2.31 14.37
N LEU A 82 8.33 2.87 14.02
CA LEU A 82 7.03 2.23 14.28
C LEU A 82 6.86 1.00 13.40
N LEU A 83 7.21 1.08 12.12
CA LEU A 83 7.17 -0.05 11.18
C LEU A 83 8.06 -1.20 11.63
N GLU A 84 9.31 -0.91 12.04
CA GLU A 84 10.22 -1.92 12.57
C GLU A 84 9.66 -2.63 13.81
N ARG A 85 9.00 -1.88 14.69
CA ARG A 85 8.36 -2.44 15.88
C ARG A 85 7.15 -3.30 15.52
N ILE A 86 6.31 -2.86 14.59
CA ILE A 86 5.17 -3.61 14.10
C ILE A 86 5.64 -4.91 13.43
N GLU A 87 6.66 -4.84 12.57
CA GLU A 87 7.18 -6.03 11.89
C GLU A 87 7.70 -7.08 12.89
N ARG A 88 8.36 -6.63 13.95
CA ARG A 88 8.83 -7.52 15.01
C ARG A 88 7.68 -8.26 15.70
N LEU A 89 6.63 -7.51 16.10
CA LEU A 89 5.44 -8.10 16.71
C LEU A 89 4.75 -9.11 15.78
N LEU A 90 4.60 -8.77 14.49
CA LEU A 90 3.97 -9.65 13.50
C LEU A 90 4.76 -10.95 13.27
N LYS A 91 6.09 -10.91 13.40
CA LYS A 91 6.94 -12.11 13.33
C LYS A 91 6.77 -13.02 14.56
N GLU A 92 6.52 -12.44 15.73
CA GLU A 92 6.30 -13.17 16.98
C GLU A 92 4.95 -13.87 17.01
N GLU A 93 3.90 -13.34 16.34
CA GLU A 93 2.52 -13.81 16.39
C GLU A 93 2.20 -15.03 15.48
N ASP A 94 3.15 -15.49 14.67
CA ASP A 94 2.98 -16.63 13.73
C ASP A 94 1.63 -16.65 12.98
N LEU A 95 1.30 -15.52 12.35
CA LEU A 95 0.06 -15.35 11.59
C LEU A 95 -0.09 -16.38 10.46
N LEU A 96 1.02 -16.91 9.95
CA LEU A 96 0.99 -17.95 8.92
C LEU A 96 0.39 -19.25 9.44
N ALA A 97 0.79 -19.68 10.66
CA ALA A 97 0.21 -20.86 11.28
C ALA A 97 -1.28 -20.67 11.56
N PHE A 98 -1.67 -19.49 12.06
CA PHE A 98 -3.08 -19.14 12.24
C PHE A 98 -3.87 -19.24 10.92
N LEU A 99 -3.39 -18.64 9.83
CA LEU A 99 -4.07 -18.71 8.54
C LEU A 99 -4.21 -20.14 8.01
N LYS A 100 -3.19 -20.98 8.18
CA LYS A 100 -3.23 -22.40 7.78
C LYS A 100 -4.32 -23.18 8.50
N GLN A 101 -4.65 -22.82 9.73
CA GLN A 101 -5.71 -23.45 10.52
C GLN A 101 -7.11 -22.98 10.12
N GLN A 102 -7.25 -21.69 9.75
CA GLN A 102 -8.55 -21.07 9.48
C GLN A 102 -9.00 -21.21 8.02
N VAL A 103 -8.08 -21.21 7.07
CA VAL A 103 -8.38 -21.21 5.64
C VAL A 103 -8.47 -22.65 5.11
N LYS A 104 -9.63 -23.01 4.56
CA LYS A 104 -9.81 -24.29 3.87
C LYS A 104 -9.22 -24.22 2.47
N GLY A 105 -8.15 -24.98 2.21
CA GLY A 105 -7.47 -25.04 0.91
C GLY A 105 -6.16 -24.24 0.87
N GLU A 106 -5.68 -23.94 -0.33
CA GLU A 106 -4.43 -23.22 -0.52
C GLU A 106 -4.55 -21.76 -0.10
N LEU A 107 -3.55 -21.28 0.63
CA LEU A 107 -3.45 -19.87 1.00
C LEU A 107 -3.22 -18.98 -0.24
N LYS A 108 -3.75 -17.77 -0.19
CA LYS A 108 -3.62 -16.73 -1.22
C LYS A 108 -3.29 -15.40 -0.56
N PHE A 109 -2.66 -14.48 -1.29
CA PHE A 109 -2.27 -13.16 -0.76
C PHE A 109 -3.41 -12.36 -0.11
N HIS A 110 -4.65 -12.54 -0.55
CA HIS A 110 -5.78 -11.83 0.05
C HIS A 110 -6.22 -12.41 1.43
N HIS A 111 -5.64 -13.53 1.85
CA HIS A 111 -5.83 -14.05 3.21
C HIS A 111 -4.87 -13.41 4.20
N GLU A 112 -3.77 -12.80 3.73
CA GLU A 112 -2.81 -12.15 4.60
C GLU A 112 -3.39 -10.92 5.27
N PHE A 113 -3.01 -10.72 6.52
CA PHE A 113 -3.32 -9.51 7.28
C PHE A 113 -2.50 -8.34 6.77
N ARG A 114 -3.15 -7.26 6.32
CA ARG A 114 -2.49 -6.16 5.64
C ARG A 114 -2.45 -4.91 6.50
N ILE A 115 -1.25 -4.47 6.78
CA ILE A 115 -0.98 -3.22 7.49
C ILE A 115 -0.22 -2.29 6.56
N THR A 116 -0.58 -1.03 6.55
CA THR A 116 0.20 -0.03 5.81
C THR A 116 0.31 1.26 6.59
N MET A 117 1.42 1.95 6.36
CA MET A 117 1.68 3.27 6.90
C MET A 117 1.90 4.28 5.77
N ALA A 118 1.23 5.41 5.87
CA ALA A 118 1.49 6.61 5.08
C ALA A 118 2.12 7.66 6.00
N ASP A 119 3.23 8.25 5.59
CA ASP A 119 3.98 9.23 6.41
C ASP A 119 3.34 10.64 6.41
N CYS A 120 2.27 10.84 5.67
CA CYS A 120 1.52 12.10 5.62
C CYS A 120 0.07 11.86 5.16
N PRO A 121 -0.83 12.86 5.34
CA PRO A 121 -2.24 12.77 4.96
C PRO A 121 -2.52 12.53 3.47
N ASN A 122 -1.53 12.68 2.58
CA ASN A 122 -1.68 12.31 1.16
C ASN A 122 -1.93 10.80 0.94
N ALA A 123 -1.63 9.97 1.94
CA ALA A 123 -2.02 8.57 2.02
C ALA A 123 -1.65 7.72 0.78
N CYS A 124 -0.46 7.92 0.19
CA CYS A 124 -0.01 7.27 -1.04
C CYS A 124 0.02 5.74 -0.97
N SER A 125 0.21 5.15 0.22
CA SER A 125 0.16 3.71 0.45
C SER A 125 -1.25 3.13 0.56
N GLN A 126 -2.27 3.96 0.34
CA GLN A 126 -3.70 3.57 0.36
C GLN A 126 -4.14 2.89 1.67
N PRO A 127 -3.91 3.52 2.83
CA PRO A 127 -4.25 2.93 4.12
C PRO A 127 -5.75 2.63 4.28
N GLN A 128 -6.61 3.30 3.50
CA GLN A 128 -8.07 3.17 3.56
C GLN A 128 -8.58 1.78 3.12
N ILE A 129 -7.77 1.02 2.37
CA ILE A 129 -8.16 -0.30 1.82
C ILE A 129 -7.37 -1.45 2.44
N LYS A 130 -6.70 -1.22 3.55
CA LYS A 130 -5.95 -2.23 4.31
C LYS A 130 -6.68 -2.59 5.59
N ASP A 131 -6.32 -3.71 6.20
CA ASP A 131 -6.95 -4.14 7.46
C ASP A 131 -6.60 -3.19 8.61
N ILE A 132 -5.33 -2.68 8.63
CA ILE A 132 -4.93 -1.54 9.47
C ILE A 132 -4.22 -0.51 8.59
N GLY A 133 -4.74 0.70 8.56
CA GLY A 133 -4.13 1.85 7.92
C GLY A 133 -3.68 2.88 8.95
N ILE A 134 -2.40 3.24 8.91
CA ILE A 134 -1.81 4.26 9.78
C ILE A 134 -1.45 5.47 8.90
N ILE A 135 -1.90 6.65 9.31
CA ILE A 135 -1.58 7.90 8.61
C ILE A 135 -0.79 8.81 9.55
N GLY A 136 0.40 9.18 9.13
CA GLY A 136 1.23 10.16 9.81
C GLY A 136 0.60 11.56 9.72
N ALA A 137 0.65 12.28 10.81
CA ALA A 137 0.12 13.62 10.92
C ALA A 137 1.07 14.54 11.71
N SER A 138 1.12 15.80 11.31
CA SER A 138 1.88 16.87 11.98
C SER A 138 0.96 18.06 12.17
N LEU A 139 0.34 18.14 13.34
CA LEU A 139 -0.62 19.20 13.64
C LEU A 139 0.14 20.46 14.08
N PRO A 140 -0.09 21.62 13.42
CA PRO A 140 0.53 22.86 13.84
C PRO A 140 -0.04 23.33 15.18
N VAL A 141 0.83 23.79 16.07
CA VAL A 141 0.47 24.41 17.34
C VAL A 141 1.16 25.77 17.39
N LEU A 142 0.42 26.78 17.81
CA LEU A 142 0.98 28.12 18.00
C LEU A 142 1.88 28.13 19.25
N THR A 143 3.05 28.71 19.09
CA THR A 143 4.02 28.94 20.18
C THR A 143 3.79 30.32 20.81
N ASP A 144 4.54 30.63 21.87
CA ASP A 144 4.57 31.96 22.50
C ASP A 144 5.46 32.96 21.74
N GLU A 145 6.14 32.51 20.67
CA GLU A 145 6.98 33.37 19.85
C GLU A 145 6.17 34.36 19.02
N THR A 146 6.75 35.53 18.80
CA THR A 146 6.09 36.61 18.05
C THR A 146 6.04 36.28 16.58
N CYS A 147 4.85 36.23 16.00
CA CYS A 147 4.65 36.05 14.57
C CYS A 147 5.18 37.23 13.77
N THR A 148 5.95 36.95 12.73
CA THR A 148 6.50 37.98 11.80
C THR A 148 5.46 38.53 10.81
N LEU A 149 4.26 37.95 10.76
CA LEU A 149 3.17 38.31 9.81
C LEU A 149 3.57 38.16 8.33
N CYS A 150 4.50 37.25 8.02
CA CYS A 150 5.03 37.04 6.67
C CYS A 150 4.09 36.32 5.71
N GLU A 151 2.96 35.83 6.17
CA GLU A 151 1.92 35.11 5.41
C GLU A 151 2.37 33.76 4.79
N ALA A 152 3.64 33.35 4.93
CA ALA A 152 4.16 32.11 4.32
C ALA A 152 3.34 30.85 4.68
N CYS A 153 2.87 30.73 5.92
CA CYS A 153 2.01 29.62 6.34
C CYS A 153 0.61 29.66 5.70
N VAL A 154 0.09 30.85 5.37
CA VAL A 154 -1.19 31.03 4.68
C VAL A 154 -1.05 30.61 3.23
N ASP A 155 -0.01 31.08 2.55
CA ASP A 155 0.26 30.77 1.14
C ASP A 155 0.53 29.28 0.89
N GLU A 156 1.19 28.61 1.85
CA GLU A 156 1.49 27.17 1.73
C GLU A 156 0.26 26.29 2.06
N CYS A 157 -0.75 26.82 2.76
CA CYS A 157 -1.91 26.03 3.17
C CYS A 157 -2.90 25.81 2.04
N ARG A 158 -2.85 24.65 1.38
CA ARG A 158 -3.76 24.30 0.27
C ARG A 158 -5.22 24.17 0.66
N GLU A 159 -5.49 23.90 1.94
CA GLU A 159 -6.84 23.74 2.49
C GLU A 159 -7.44 25.05 3.00
N ASN A 160 -6.70 26.17 2.87
CA ASN A 160 -7.10 27.47 3.43
C ASN A 160 -7.47 27.40 4.92
N ALA A 161 -6.82 26.50 5.66
CA ALA A 161 -7.07 26.29 7.08
C ALA A 161 -6.39 27.35 7.97
N ILE A 162 -5.58 28.25 7.40
CA ILE A 162 -4.84 29.26 8.14
C ILE A 162 -5.20 30.65 7.60
N SER A 163 -5.46 31.57 8.51
CA SER A 163 -5.67 32.97 8.22
C SER A 163 -4.84 33.85 9.16
N LEU A 164 -4.44 35.04 8.72
CA LEU A 164 -3.77 36.02 9.58
C LEU A 164 -4.78 37.01 10.13
N GLN A 165 -4.87 37.05 11.46
CA GLN A 165 -5.60 38.09 12.17
C GLN A 165 -4.64 39.21 12.52
N LYS A 166 -4.57 40.25 11.66
CA LYS A 166 -3.65 41.37 11.82
C LYS A 166 -3.83 42.11 13.17
N GLU A 167 -5.04 42.16 13.69
CA GLU A 167 -5.36 42.74 15.00
C GLU A 167 -4.74 41.97 16.16
N LYS A 168 -4.59 40.64 16.03
CA LYS A 168 -4.03 39.77 17.09
C LYS A 168 -2.54 39.50 16.88
N SER A 169 -1.94 39.98 15.78
CA SER A 169 -0.54 39.75 15.42
C SER A 169 -0.14 38.27 15.43
N ARG A 170 -1.06 37.38 15.07
CA ARG A 170 -0.80 35.94 14.99
C ARG A 170 -1.73 35.23 14.00
N PRO A 171 -1.35 34.05 13.48
CA PRO A 171 -2.24 33.23 12.68
C PRO A 171 -3.39 32.65 13.50
N ASP A 172 -4.49 32.41 12.82
CA ASP A 172 -5.63 31.63 13.31
C ASP A 172 -5.74 30.35 12.50
N ILE A 173 -5.91 29.21 13.17
CA ILE A 173 -5.90 27.89 12.53
C ILE A 173 -7.28 27.26 12.69
N ASN A 174 -7.94 27.02 11.58
CA ASN A 174 -9.16 26.23 11.56
C ASN A 174 -8.80 24.72 11.51
N TYR A 175 -8.85 24.06 12.66
CA TYR A 175 -8.51 22.64 12.76
C TYR A 175 -9.51 21.71 12.08
N ASP A 176 -10.73 22.15 11.80
CA ASP A 176 -11.71 21.35 11.05
C ASP A 176 -11.34 21.21 9.56
N LEU A 177 -10.61 22.19 9.03
CA LEU A 177 -10.08 22.16 7.67
C LEU A 177 -8.65 21.63 7.60
N CYS A 178 -7.93 21.57 8.72
CA CYS A 178 -6.53 21.22 8.77
C CYS A 178 -6.31 19.71 8.54
N LEU A 179 -5.58 19.34 7.48
CA LEU A 179 -5.20 17.95 7.23
C LEU A 179 -3.99 17.47 8.04
N ALA A 180 -3.44 18.29 8.93
CA ALA A 180 -2.24 17.95 9.70
C ALA A 180 -1.03 17.51 8.84
N CYS A 181 -0.82 18.17 7.71
CA CYS A 181 0.27 17.86 6.78
C CYS A 181 1.65 18.43 7.19
N GLY A 182 1.69 19.37 8.14
CA GLY A 182 2.91 19.99 8.67
C GLY A 182 3.56 21.05 7.78
N LYS A 183 3.07 21.31 6.57
CA LYS A 183 3.71 22.23 5.62
C LYS A 183 3.86 23.66 6.15
N CYS A 184 2.86 24.16 6.86
CA CYS A 184 2.93 25.48 7.48
C CYS A 184 4.02 25.58 8.56
N ILE A 185 4.38 24.46 9.20
CA ILE A 185 5.46 24.41 10.19
C ILE A 185 6.82 24.53 9.48
N GLU A 186 6.99 23.84 8.34
CA GLU A 186 8.25 23.82 7.57
C GLU A 186 8.62 25.22 7.02
N VAL A 187 7.62 26.05 6.69
CA VAL A 187 7.86 27.37 6.09
C VAL A 187 7.85 28.51 7.12
N CYS A 188 7.49 28.22 8.36
CA CYS A 188 7.46 29.25 9.41
C CYS A 188 8.88 29.61 9.85
N PRO A 189 9.28 30.89 9.84
CA PRO A 189 10.60 31.32 10.28
C PRO A 189 10.76 31.43 11.82
N THR A 190 9.64 31.28 12.58
CA THR A 190 9.59 31.43 14.05
C THR A 190 9.06 30.17 14.72
#